data_da629dee29700a1619bd823b59eb58ef
#
_entry.id   da629dee29700a1619bd823b59eb58ef
#
_cell.length_a   1.000
_cell.length_b   1.000
_cell.length_c   1.000
_cell.angle_alpha   90.00
_cell.angle_beta   90.00
_cell.angle_gamma   90.00
#
_symmetry.space_group_name_H-M   'P 1'
#
loop_
_entity.id
_entity.type
_entity.pdbx_description
1 polymer ?
#
loop_
_entity_poly.entity_id
_entity_poly.type
_entity_poly.pdbx_seq_one_letter_code
_entity_poly.pdbx_strand_id
1 'polypeptide(L)'
;MAGKKVLIVYAHQEPRSINGSLKKVAMEELSRQGCTITVSDLYAMDFEPRATRKDVIGALSNPEFFNYGVEVYEAFKKRSLASDITDEQKKVQEADLVIFQIRNRQDGSDWSRLSQFPTRREGRETFPLYWFGMPAILKGWMDRVLCQGFAFDIPGFYDSGFLKNKLALLSLTTGGTAEMYTKTGVSGDFRYFLWPLQHGALHFCGFKILAPQISFAPEIASEEERKAMVASWAQRLKTIWEEEPIDCTPPWYFGQ
;
A
#
# COMPACT_ATOMS: atom_id res chain seq x y z
N MET A 1 -12.78 18.60 -10.50
CA MET A 1 -12.41 17.40 -9.71
C MET A 1 -13.45 16.99 -8.70
N ALA A 2 -14.47 17.79 -8.49
CA ALA A 2 -15.60 17.44 -7.64
C ALA A 2 -16.23 16.10 -8.09
N GLY A 3 -16.54 15.24 -7.12
CA GLY A 3 -17.15 13.93 -7.36
C GLY A 3 -16.18 12.75 -7.49
N LYS A 4 -14.84 12.95 -7.49
CA LYS A 4 -13.87 11.87 -7.45
C LYS A 4 -13.91 11.13 -6.12
N LYS A 5 -13.77 9.80 -6.17
CA LYS A 5 -13.76 8.94 -4.99
C LYS A 5 -12.35 8.41 -4.71
N VAL A 6 -11.91 8.51 -3.48
CA VAL A 6 -10.58 8.05 -3.04
C VAL A 6 -10.74 7.02 -1.94
N LEU A 7 -10.10 5.89 -2.10
CA LEU A 7 -9.92 4.90 -1.04
C LEU A 7 -8.50 5.01 -0.46
N ILE A 8 -8.39 5.16 0.83
CA ILE A 8 -7.11 5.07 1.54
C ILE A 8 -7.08 3.75 2.31
N VAL A 9 -6.24 2.82 1.87
CA VAL A 9 -5.97 1.57 2.59
C VAL A 9 -4.81 1.84 3.54
N TYR A 10 -5.10 1.96 4.82
CA TYR A 10 -4.16 2.35 5.87
C TYR A 10 -3.73 1.15 6.69
N ALA A 11 -2.44 0.86 6.66
CA ALA A 11 -1.85 -0.31 7.30
C ALA A 11 -0.84 0.08 8.39
N HIS A 12 -1.33 0.80 9.43
CA HIS A 12 -0.50 1.25 10.55
C HIS A 12 -1.28 1.25 11.86
N GLN A 13 -0.67 0.69 12.91
CA GLN A 13 -1.31 0.52 14.22
C GLN A 13 -1.34 1.79 15.10
N GLU A 14 -0.42 2.75 14.91
CA GLU A 14 -0.34 3.97 15.74
C GLU A 14 -0.85 5.20 14.97
N PRO A 15 -2.03 5.72 15.32
CA PRO A 15 -2.62 6.88 14.63
C PRO A 15 -1.86 8.18 14.85
N ARG A 16 -1.04 8.29 15.91
CA ARG A 16 -0.23 9.48 16.22
C ARG A 16 1.12 9.50 15.51
N SER A 17 1.42 8.47 14.73
CA SER A 17 2.65 8.39 13.94
C SER A 17 2.66 9.40 12.78
N ILE A 18 3.82 9.54 12.13
CA ILE A 18 3.89 10.31 10.88
C ILE A 18 2.97 9.74 9.80
N ASN A 19 2.77 8.41 9.76
CA ASN A 19 1.83 7.79 8.84
C ASN A 19 0.38 8.21 9.12
N GLY A 20 0.01 8.36 10.38
CA GLY A 20 -1.28 8.94 10.76
C GLY A 20 -1.41 10.39 10.33
N SER A 21 -0.33 11.18 10.43
CA SER A 21 -0.29 12.55 9.93
C SER A 21 -0.42 12.62 8.41
N LEU A 22 0.28 11.75 7.68
CA LEU A 22 0.17 11.65 6.21
C LEU A 22 -1.24 11.22 5.79
N LYS A 23 -1.87 10.25 6.48
CA LYS A 23 -3.27 9.86 6.25
C LYS A 23 -4.20 11.06 6.46
N LYS A 24 -4.06 11.77 7.58
CA LYS A 24 -4.89 12.92 7.92
C LYS A 24 -4.79 14.02 6.86
N VAL A 25 -3.58 14.36 6.46
CA VAL A 25 -3.34 15.36 5.42
C VAL A 25 -3.93 14.94 4.08
N ALA A 26 -3.82 13.66 3.70
CA ALA A 26 -4.45 13.16 2.49
C ALA A 26 -5.98 13.33 2.52
N MET A 27 -6.59 13.00 3.64
CA MET A 27 -8.04 13.18 3.82
C MET A 27 -8.42 14.66 3.71
N GLU A 28 -7.69 15.57 4.36
CA GLU A 28 -7.98 17.00 4.36
C GLU A 28 -7.81 17.63 2.97
N GLU A 29 -6.67 17.40 2.30
CA GLU A 29 -6.38 18.02 1.01
C GLU A 29 -7.33 17.53 -0.09
N LEU A 30 -7.61 16.24 -0.13
CA LEU A 30 -8.52 15.66 -1.12
C LEU A 30 -9.99 16.05 -0.85
N SER A 31 -10.39 16.17 0.43
CA SER A 31 -11.73 16.70 0.78
C SER A 31 -11.90 18.15 0.34
N ARG A 32 -10.87 19.00 0.48
CA ARG A 32 -10.91 20.40 0.00
C ARG A 32 -11.12 20.48 -1.51
N GLN A 33 -10.69 19.47 -2.26
CA GLN A 33 -10.91 19.38 -3.71
C GLN A 33 -12.29 18.84 -4.08
N GLY A 34 -13.14 18.53 -3.10
CA GLY A 34 -14.49 17.98 -3.31
C GLY A 34 -14.48 16.46 -3.59
N CYS A 35 -13.41 15.74 -3.24
CA CYS A 35 -13.39 14.29 -3.31
C CYS A 35 -14.15 13.65 -2.15
N THR A 36 -14.80 12.52 -2.42
CA THR A 36 -15.34 11.64 -1.39
C THR A 36 -14.26 10.65 -0.96
N ILE A 37 -13.94 10.61 0.35
CA ILE A 37 -12.86 9.78 0.88
C ILE A 37 -13.41 8.68 1.75
N THR A 38 -13.00 7.46 1.44
CA THR A 38 -13.23 6.27 2.25
C THR A 38 -11.88 5.79 2.81
N VAL A 39 -11.84 5.41 4.07
CA VAL A 39 -10.64 4.88 4.72
C VAL A 39 -10.90 3.46 5.17
N SER A 40 -10.06 2.53 4.75
CA SER A 40 -9.94 1.19 5.30
C SER A 40 -8.72 1.18 6.23
N ASP A 41 -8.96 1.45 7.51
CA ASP A 41 -7.94 1.36 8.56
C ASP A 41 -7.86 -0.09 9.04
N LEU A 42 -6.93 -0.84 8.46
CA LEU A 42 -6.88 -2.29 8.62
C LEU A 42 -6.67 -2.75 10.06
N TYR A 43 -5.93 -1.97 10.87
CA TYR A 43 -5.75 -2.27 12.28
C TYR A 43 -6.97 -1.91 13.12
N ALA A 44 -7.59 -0.76 12.85
CA ALA A 44 -8.81 -0.37 13.55
C ALA A 44 -10.01 -1.27 13.22
N MET A 45 -10.01 -1.86 12.01
CA MET A 45 -11.03 -2.82 11.56
C MET A 45 -10.78 -4.24 12.06
N ASP A 46 -9.63 -4.51 12.70
CA ASP A 46 -9.17 -5.87 13.01
C ASP A 46 -9.24 -6.80 11.78
N PHE A 47 -8.77 -6.29 10.63
CA PHE A 47 -8.88 -7.00 9.37
C PHE A 47 -8.09 -8.30 9.41
N GLU A 48 -8.73 -9.43 9.12
CA GLU A 48 -8.09 -10.75 9.07
C GLU A 48 -7.11 -10.83 7.88
N PRO A 49 -5.80 -10.93 8.09
CA PRO A 49 -4.85 -10.99 6.98
C PRO A 49 -4.69 -12.37 6.37
N ARG A 50 -5.13 -13.42 7.05
CA ARG A 50 -4.92 -14.80 6.60
C ARG A 50 -5.96 -15.19 5.56
N ALA A 51 -5.48 -15.62 4.40
CA ALA A 51 -6.30 -16.30 3.40
C ALA A 51 -6.68 -17.71 3.91
N THR A 52 -7.95 -17.93 4.17
CA THR A 52 -8.44 -19.16 4.79
C THR A 52 -9.74 -19.66 4.15
N ARG A 53 -10.14 -20.87 4.52
CA ARG A 53 -11.42 -21.46 4.15
C ARG A 53 -12.62 -20.60 4.58
N LYS A 54 -12.48 -19.77 5.62
CA LYS A 54 -13.54 -18.89 6.12
C LYS A 54 -13.91 -17.76 5.14
N ASP A 55 -13.07 -17.53 4.16
CA ASP A 55 -13.29 -16.53 3.11
C ASP A 55 -14.39 -16.94 2.11
N VAL A 56 -14.72 -18.23 2.11
CA VAL A 56 -15.79 -18.82 1.30
C VAL A 56 -16.97 -19.19 2.19
N ILE A 57 -18.13 -18.57 1.92
CA ILE A 57 -19.37 -18.84 2.65
C ILE A 57 -20.13 -19.97 1.94
N GLY A 58 -20.47 -21.02 2.69
CA GLY A 58 -21.23 -22.17 2.20
C GLY A 58 -20.34 -23.31 1.68
N ALA A 59 -20.87 -24.08 0.73
CA ALA A 59 -20.22 -25.28 0.24
C ALA A 59 -19.07 -24.96 -0.72
N LEU A 60 -17.95 -25.64 -0.53
CA LEU A 60 -16.81 -25.58 -1.45
C LEU A 60 -17.14 -26.32 -2.76
N SER A 61 -16.43 -25.94 -3.82
CA SER A 61 -16.50 -26.65 -5.10
C SER A 61 -15.81 -28.01 -5.04
N ASN A 62 -14.73 -28.10 -4.25
CA ASN A 62 -14.08 -29.37 -3.92
C ASN A 62 -13.86 -29.48 -2.40
N PRO A 63 -14.71 -30.18 -1.66
CA PRO A 63 -14.60 -30.31 -0.21
C PRO A 63 -13.44 -31.19 0.25
N GLU A 64 -12.92 -32.07 -0.63
CA GLU A 64 -11.83 -32.99 -0.31
C GLU A 64 -10.46 -32.34 -0.45
N PHE A 65 -10.33 -31.37 -1.36
CA PHE A 65 -9.07 -30.69 -1.61
C PHE A 65 -9.28 -29.17 -1.73
N PHE A 66 -8.96 -28.46 -0.67
CA PHE A 66 -9.10 -27.01 -0.63
C PHE A 66 -7.98 -26.31 -1.41
N ASN A 67 -8.31 -25.76 -2.58
CA ASN A 67 -7.45 -24.86 -3.33
C ASN A 67 -8.01 -23.44 -3.20
N TYR A 68 -7.32 -22.57 -2.43
CA TYR A 68 -7.78 -21.24 -2.11
C TYR A 68 -8.15 -20.42 -3.36
N GLY A 69 -7.27 -20.37 -4.37
CA GLY A 69 -7.51 -19.57 -5.58
C GLY A 69 -8.75 -20.02 -6.34
N VAL A 70 -8.94 -21.32 -6.48
CA VAL A 70 -10.12 -21.90 -7.15
C VAL A 70 -11.40 -21.64 -6.36
N GLU A 71 -11.36 -21.90 -5.06
CA GLU A 71 -12.56 -21.76 -4.21
C GLU A 71 -13.01 -20.32 -4.07
N VAL A 72 -12.07 -19.37 -3.95
CA VAL A 72 -12.38 -17.94 -3.90
C VAL A 72 -12.92 -17.42 -5.23
N TYR A 73 -12.38 -17.88 -6.35
CA TYR A 73 -12.90 -17.55 -7.67
C TYR A 73 -14.35 -18.04 -7.86
N GLU A 74 -14.62 -19.31 -7.48
CA GLU A 74 -15.99 -19.87 -7.52
C GLU A 74 -16.94 -19.12 -6.56
N ALA A 75 -16.47 -18.77 -5.36
CA ALA A 75 -17.22 -18.00 -4.40
C ALA A 75 -17.51 -16.58 -4.90
N PHE A 76 -16.57 -15.92 -5.58
CA PHE A 76 -16.79 -14.62 -6.20
C PHE A 76 -17.94 -14.70 -7.23
N LYS A 77 -17.90 -15.68 -8.15
CA LYS A 77 -18.97 -15.88 -9.15
C LYS A 77 -20.34 -16.13 -8.53
N LYS A 78 -20.36 -16.87 -7.43
CA LYS A 78 -21.58 -17.20 -6.68
C LYS A 78 -22.03 -16.12 -5.68
N ARG A 79 -21.24 -15.02 -5.53
CA ARG A 79 -21.45 -13.98 -4.53
C ARG A 79 -21.48 -14.53 -3.10
N SER A 80 -20.61 -15.48 -2.82
CA SER A 80 -20.49 -16.18 -1.54
C SER A 80 -19.12 -15.98 -0.87
N LEU A 81 -18.45 -14.87 -1.15
CA LEU A 81 -17.27 -14.44 -0.37
C LEU A 81 -17.70 -13.86 0.98
N ALA A 82 -16.81 -13.93 1.95
CA ALA A 82 -17.01 -13.31 3.25
C ALA A 82 -17.23 -11.78 3.13
N SER A 83 -18.05 -11.23 4.03
CA SER A 83 -18.50 -9.83 3.94
C SER A 83 -17.36 -8.83 4.04
N ASP A 84 -16.34 -9.09 4.86
CA ASP A 84 -15.15 -8.24 4.98
C ASP A 84 -14.41 -8.09 3.64
N ILE A 85 -14.37 -9.15 2.82
CA ILE A 85 -13.80 -9.13 1.48
C ILE A 85 -14.69 -8.33 0.52
N THR A 86 -15.98 -8.64 0.49
CA THR A 86 -16.91 -7.99 -0.45
C THR A 86 -17.09 -6.50 -0.17
N ASP A 87 -17.04 -6.09 1.11
CA ASP A 87 -17.09 -4.69 1.49
C ASP A 87 -15.84 -3.93 1.01
N GLU A 88 -14.65 -4.53 1.14
CA GLU A 88 -13.43 -3.94 0.61
C GLU A 88 -13.43 -3.91 -0.93
N GLN A 89 -13.89 -4.96 -1.60
CA GLN A 89 -14.05 -4.99 -3.05
C GLN A 89 -14.96 -3.87 -3.54
N LYS A 90 -16.08 -3.62 -2.84
CA LYS A 90 -16.98 -2.51 -3.16
C LYS A 90 -16.28 -1.15 -3.05
N LYS A 91 -15.50 -0.92 -1.98
CA LYS A 91 -14.73 0.31 -1.81
C LYS A 91 -13.71 0.51 -2.96
N VAL A 92 -12.98 -0.55 -3.33
CA VAL A 92 -12.06 -0.52 -4.48
C VAL A 92 -12.82 -0.24 -5.78
N GLN A 93 -13.96 -0.89 -6.00
CA GLN A 93 -14.76 -0.72 -7.20
C GLN A 93 -15.27 0.72 -7.36
N GLU A 94 -15.64 1.37 -6.27
CA GLU A 94 -16.14 2.74 -6.27
C GLU A 94 -15.03 3.79 -6.40
N ALA A 95 -13.80 3.48 -6.02
CA ALA A 95 -12.69 4.43 -6.02
C ALA A 95 -12.18 4.75 -7.43
N ASP A 96 -11.85 6.02 -7.69
CA ASP A 96 -11.06 6.48 -8.82
C ASP A 96 -9.55 6.38 -8.53
N LEU A 97 -9.17 6.57 -7.26
CA LEU A 97 -7.79 6.49 -6.77
C LEU A 97 -7.75 5.65 -5.49
N VAL A 98 -6.82 4.70 -5.43
CA VAL A 98 -6.51 3.93 -4.22
C VAL A 98 -5.13 4.31 -3.72
N ILE A 99 -5.05 4.86 -2.51
CA ILE A 99 -3.79 5.20 -1.83
C ILE A 99 -3.50 4.10 -0.80
N PHE A 100 -2.42 3.38 -1.00
CA PHE A 100 -1.90 2.42 -0.02
C PHE A 100 -0.91 3.13 0.89
N GLN A 101 -1.35 3.45 2.11
CA GLN A 101 -0.52 4.10 3.10
C GLN A 101 0.17 3.04 3.96
N ILE A 102 1.47 2.87 3.72
CA ILE A 102 2.28 1.79 4.26
C ILE A 102 3.27 2.36 5.27
N ARG A 103 3.32 1.79 6.46
CA ARG A 103 4.42 2.02 7.38
C ARG A 103 5.53 1.01 7.20
N ASN A 104 6.69 1.53 7.50
CA ASN A 104 7.88 0.77 7.77
C ASN A 104 8.37 1.00 9.20
N ARG A 105 8.23 0.01 10.10
CA ARG A 105 8.93 -0.03 11.38
C ARG A 105 8.95 -1.39 12.06
N GLN A 106 10.11 -1.67 12.73
CA GLN A 106 10.17 -2.47 13.95
C GLN A 106 9.92 -1.56 15.16
N ASP A 107 8.82 -1.77 15.89
CA ASP A 107 8.60 -1.13 17.17
C ASP A 107 9.37 -1.85 18.26
N GLY A 108 9.90 -1.11 19.19
CA GLY A 108 10.37 -1.65 20.44
C GLY A 108 11.49 -0.91 21.13
N SER A 109 11.93 0.24 20.67
CA SER A 109 12.89 1.03 21.42
C SER A 109 12.34 2.41 21.76
N ASP A 110 12.14 2.61 23.05
CA ASP A 110 12.08 3.93 23.64
C ASP A 110 13.40 4.65 23.35
N TRP A 111 13.42 5.46 22.30
CA TRP A 111 14.60 6.19 21.87
C TRP A 111 15.09 7.20 22.90
N SER A 112 14.29 7.55 23.91
CA SER A 112 14.71 8.37 25.05
C SER A 112 15.83 7.72 25.86
N ARG A 113 15.97 6.39 25.80
CA ARG A 113 17.04 5.64 26.45
C ARG A 113 18.36 5.57 25.65
N LEU A 114 18.36 5.93 24.38
CA LEU A 114 19.57 5.85 23.55
C LEU A 114 20.55 7.02 23.77
N SER A 115 20.12 8.09 24.43
CA SER A 115 21.02 9.17 24.85
C SER A 115 22.04 8.74 25.91
N GLN A 116 21.90 7.55 26.48
CA GLN A 116 22.84 7.02 27.51
C GLN A 116 23.88 6.06 26.94
N PHE A 117 23.89 5.77 25.64
CA PHE A 117 24.94 4.95 25.03
C PHE A 117 25.97 5.81 24.29
N PRO A 118 27.28 5.58 24.52
CA PRO A 118 28.33 6.34 23.84
C PRO A 118 28.24 6.13 22.34
N THR A 119 28.38 7.20 21.60
CA THR A 119 28.38 7.26 20.13
C THR A 119 29.55 6.43 19.57
N ARG A 120 29.37 5.13 19.45
CA ARG A 120 30.21 4.32 18.57
C ARG A 120 29.51 4.21 17.20
N ARG A 121 30.15 4.88 16.24
CA ARG A 121 29.89 4.69 14.80
C ARG A 121 30.33 3.29 14.41
N GLU A 122 29.50 2.30 14.56
CA GLU A 122 29.70 0.99 13.92
C GLU A 122 28.33 0.28 13.78
N GLY A 123 27.90 0.09 12.55
CA GLY A 123 27.04 -1.01 12.13
C GLY A 123 25.66 -1.12 12.76
N ARG A 124 24.82 -0.07 12.73
CA ARG A 124 23.38 -0.26 12.97
C ARG A 124 22.67 -0.35 11.63
N GLU A 125 22.46 -1.58 11.21
CA GLU A 125 21.58 -1.90 10.10
C GLU A 125 20.13 -1.60 10.52
N THR A 126 19.66 -0.40 10.21
CA THR A 126 18.23 -0.06 10.29
C THR A 126 17.60 -0.46 8.97
N PHE A 127 16.89 -1.58 8.95
CA PHE A 127 16.23 -2.05 7.75
C PHE A 127 14.86 -1.39 7.59
N PRO A 128 14.59 -0.85 6.41
CA PRO A 128 13.36 -0.18 6.06
C PRO A 128 12.45 -1.08 5.23
N LEU A 129 11.15 -0.78 5.27
CA LEU A 129 10.06 -1.64 4.81
C LEU A 129 10.06 -2.97 5.62
N TYR A 130 8.93 -3.55 5.94
CA TYR A 130 8.95 -4.87 6.57
C TYR A 130 9.74 -5.83 5.67
N TRP A 131 11.09 -5.83 5.83
CA TRP A 131 12.00 -6.62 4.99
C TRP A 131 11.83 -6.33 3.49
N PHE A 132 11.87 -5.04 3.09
CA PHE A 132 11.64 -4.57 1.72
C PHE A 132 10.26 -4.93 1.15
N GLY A 133 9.30 -5.26 1.99
CA GLY A 133 7.94 -5.61 1.61
C GLY A 133 6.87 -4.80 2.35
N MET A 134 5.62 -5.17 2.17
CA MET A 134 4.50 -4.57 2.86
C MET A 134 4.21 -5.27 4.20
N PRO A 135 3.55 -4.60 5.17
CA PRO A 135 3.07 -5.23 6.39
C PRO A 135 2.16 -6.42 6.09
N ALA A 136 2.24 -7.48 6.92
CA ALA A 136 1.45 -8.70 6.72
C ALA A 136 -0.06 -8.41 6.58
N ILE A 137 -0.57 -7.44 7.34
CA ILE A 137 -2.00 -7.07 7.29
C ILE A 137 -2.38 -6.50 5.91
N LEU A 138 -1.51 -5.71 5.27
CA LEU A 138 -1.75 -5.21 3.92
C LEU A 138 -1.55 -6.29 2.86
N LYS A 139 -0.54 -7.16 3.04
CA LYS A 139 -0.35 -8.31 2.14
C LYS A 139 -1.58 -9.21 2.16
N GLY A 140 -2.10 -9.50 3.36
CA GLY A 140 -3.33 -10.27 3.52
C GLY A 140 -4.55 -9.58 2.90
N TRP A 141 -4.65 -8.25 3.03
CA TRP A 141 -5.69 -7.49 2.33
C TRP A 141 -5.59 -7.69 0.81
N MET A 142 -4.40 -7.57 0.23
CA MET A 142 -4.21 -7.79 -1.21
C MET A 142 -4.53 -9.24 -1.61
N ASP A 143 -4.07 -10.22 -0.85
CA ASP A 143 -4.28 -11.64 -1.12
C ASP A 143 -5.76 -12.04 -1.11
N ARG A 144 -6.56 -11.41 -0.25
CA ARG A 144 -7.97 -11.74 -0.06
C ARG A 144 -8.90 -10.90 -0.95
N VAL A 145 -8.60 -9.60 -1.09
CA VAL A 145 -9.49 -8.64 -1.79
C VAL A 145 -9.27 -8.66 -3.30
N LEU A 146 -7.99 -8.72 -3.76
CA LEU A 146 -7.64 -8.68 -5.19
C LEU A 146 -7.69 -10.08 -5.82
N CYS A 147 -8.78 -10.79 -5.61
CA CYS A 147 -8.93 -12.16 -6.12
C CYS A 147 -9.26 -12.20 -7.62
N GLN A 148 -9.04 -13.38 -8.21
CA GLN A 148 -9.48 -13.69 -9.58
C GLN A 148 -11.00 -13.53 -9.73
N GLY A 149 -11.43 -13.01 -10.85
CA GLY A 149 -12.83 -12.62 -11.14
C GLY A 149 -13.16 -11.20 -10.73
N PHE A 150 -12.56 -10.68 -9.63
CA PHE A 150 -12.73 -9.30 -9.19
C PHE A 150 -11.68 -8.36 -9.79
N ALA A 151 -10.40 -8.66 -9.62
CA ALA A 151 -9.30 -7.77 -9.98
C ALA A 151 -8.63 -8.14 -11.30
N PHE A 152 -8.65 -9.40 -11.65
CA PHE A 152 -8.06 -9.96 -12.88
C PHE A 152 -8.76 -11.27 -13.27
N ASP A 153 -8.49 -11.74 -14.50
CA ASP A 153 -8.83 -13.10 -14.94
C ASP A 153 -7.74 -13.60 -15.93
N ILE A 154 -7.91 -14.79 -16.48
CA ILE A 154 -7.00 -15.38 -17.47
C ILE A 154 -7.81 -15.75 -18.73
N PRO A 155 -7.67 -14.94 -19.82
CA PRO A 155 -6.92 -13.69 -19.96
C PRO A 155 -7.60 -12.51 -19.28
N GLY A 156 -6.87 -11.46 -18.90
CA GLY A 156 -7.43 -10.26 -18.26
C GLY A 156 -6.55 -9.75 -17.13
N PHE A 157 -5.26 -9.51 -17.42
CA PHE A 157 -4.25 -9.02 -16.49
C PHE A 157 -3.41 -7.92 -17.14
N TYR A 158 -2.61 -7.18 -16.37
CA TYR A 158 -1.88 -5.98 -16.76
C TYR A 158 -2.82 -4.96 -17.42
N ASP A 159 -2.52 -4.46 -18.60
CA ASP A 159 -3.33 -3.46 -19.30
C ASP A 159 -4.77 -3.92 -19.61
N SER A 160 -5.02 -5.23 -19.54
CA SER A 160 -6.34 -5.84 -19.65
C SER A 160 -6.97 -6.18 -18.30
N GLY A 161 -6.29 -5.89 -17.18
CA GLY A 161 -6.80 -6.13 -15.84
C GLY A 161 -8.07 -5.33 -15.54
N PHE A 162 -8.87 -5.82 -14.61
CA PHE A 162 -10.23 -5.29 -14.40
C PHE A 162 -10.25 -3.94 -13.69
N LEU A 163 -9.13 -3.51 -13.09
CA LEU A 163 -8.99 -2.24 -12.40
C LEU A 163 -8.31 -1.15 -13.24
N LYS A 164 -8.22 -1.32 -14.56
CA LYS A 164 -7.50 -0.45 -15.53
C LYS A 164 -7.94 1.02 -15.59
N ASN A 165 -9.13 1.33 -15.06
CA ASN A 165 -9.64 2.69 -15.02
C ASN A 165 -9.37 3.39 -13.69
N LYS A 166 -8.55 2.80 -12.82
CA LYS A 166 -8.27 3.29 -11.47
C LYS A 166 -6.80 3.62 -11.32
N LEU A 167 -6.54 4.70 -10.59
CA LEU A 167 -5.19 5.07 -10.17
C LEU A 167 -4.83 4.32 -8.88
N ALA A 168 -3.57 3.95 -8.73
CA ALA A 168 -3.02 3.45 -7.47
C ALA A 168 -1.74 4.19 -7.11
N LEU A 169 -1.59 4.52 -5.83
CA LEU A 169 -0.42 5.20 -5.29
C LEU A 169 0.07 4.52 -4.02
N LEU A 170 1.36 4.24 -3.96
CA LEU A 170 2.01 3.80 -2.72
C LEU A 170 2.54 5.02 -1.97
N SER A 171 2.01 5.28 -0.78
CA SER A 171 2.56 6.25 0.16
C SER A 171 3.24 5.48 1.29
N LEU A 172 4.56 5.59 1.39
CA LEU A 172 5.34 4.78 2.32
C LEU A 172 6.41 5.59 3.05
N THR A 173 6.78 5.09 4.23
CA THR A 173 7.93 5.60 4.99
C THR A 173 9.03 4.55 4.99
N THR A 174 10.29 4.95 5.12
CA THR A 174 11.45 4.06 5.21
C THR A 174 12.22 4.29 6.51
N GLY A 175 12.91 3.28 7.01
CA GLY A 175 13.82 3.44 8.16
C GLY A 175 15.15 4.06 7.78
N GLY A 176 15.60 3.88 6.53
CA GLY A 176 16.85 4.44 6.01
C GLY A 176 16.64 5.76 5.28
N THR A 177 17.74 6.50 5.10
CA THR A 177 17.77 7.79 4.41
C THR A 177 17.68 7.63 2.89
N ALA A 178 17.39 8.70 2.15
CA ALA A 178 17.24 8.66 0.70
C ALA A 178 18.52 8.15 -0.01
N GLU A 179 19.68 8.48 0.51
CA GLU A 179 20.96 8.07 -0.06
C GLU A 179 21.16 6.56 -0.04
N MET A 180 20.58 5.87 0.96
CA MET A 180 20.65 4.41 1.05
C MET A 180 19.89 3.72 -0.08
N TYR A 181 18.89 4.37 -0.66
CA TYR A 181 17.99 3.81 -1.68
C TYR A 181 18.26 4.35 -3.09
N THR A 182 19.50 4.64 -3.38
CA THR A 182 19.97 5.00 -4.73
C THR A 182 20.61 3.80 -5.42
N LYS A 183 20.90 3.89 -6.71
CA LYS A 183 21.58 2.82 -7.49
C LYS A 183 22.90 2.39 -6.89
N THR A 184 23.61 3.30 -6.22
CA THR A 184 24.90 3.07 -5.55
C THR A 184 24.78 3.02 -4.03
N GLY A 185 23.59 3.18 -3.49
CA GLY A 185 23.31 3.12 -2.07
C GLY A 185 23.35 1.69 -1.53
N VAL A 186 23.62 1.54 -0.24
CA VAL A 186 23.77 0.25 0.44
C VAL A 186 22.53 -0.64 0.34
N SER A 187 21.35 -0.04 0.21
CA SER A 187 20.07 -0.76 0.08
C SER A 187 19.64 -0.97 -1.38
N GLY A 188 20.40 -0.43 -2.35
CA GLY A 188 20.03 -0.44 -3.76
C GLY A 188 18.90 0.53 -4.09
N ASP A 189 18.56 0.65 -5.38
CA ASP A 189 17.50 1.53 -5.85
C ASP A 189 16.13 1.12 -5.28
N PHE A 190 15.37 2.10 -4.74
CA PHE A 190 14.06 1.82 -4.15
C PHE A 190 13.10 1.14 -5.14
N ARG A 191 13.28 1.29 -6.43
CA ARG A 191 12.46 0.66 -7.48
C ARG A 191 12.56 -0.86 -7.44
N TYR A 192 13.67 -1.44 -6.98
CA TYR A 192 13.85 -2.89 -6.91
C TYR A 192 12.83 -3.56 -5.99
N PHE A 193 12.58 -2.98 -4.82
CA PHE A 193 11.59 -3.54 -3.90
C PHE A 193 10.15 -3.10 -4.22
N LEU A 194 9.95 -2.08 -5.05
CA LEU A 194 8.63 -1.67 -5.50
C LEU A 194 8.12 -2.51 -6.69
N TRP A 195 9.02 -3.16 -7.43
CA TRP A 195 8.65 -4.02 -8.55
C TRP A 195 7.58 -5.06 -8.21
N PRO A 196 7.69 -5.89 -7.15
CA PRO A 196 6.66 -6.85 -6.80
C PRO A 196 5.33 -6.21 -6.44
N LEU A 197 5.35 -5.02 -5.83
CA LEU A 197 4.16 -4.31 -5.37
C LEU A 197 3.44 -3.60 -6.51
N GLN A 198 4.17 -2.76 -7.24
CA GLN A 198 3.60 -1.92 -8.28
C GLN A 198 3.32 -2.71 -9.55
N HIS A 199 4.31 -3.42 -10.07
CA HIS A 199 4.16 -4.21 -11.28
C HIS A 199 3.46 -5.55 -11.01
N GLY A 200 3.98 -6.33 -10.05
CA GLY A 200 3.55 -7.72 -9.82
C GLY A 200 2.16 -7.84 -9.20
N ALA A 201 1.72 -6.88 -8.38
CA ALA A 201 0.40 -6.91 -7.75
C ALA A 201 -0.55 -5.89 -8.38
N LEU A 202 -0.25 -4.59 -8.29
CA LEU A 202 -1.21 -3.54 -8.66
C LEU A 202 -1.38 -3.41 -10.17
N HIS A 203 -0.29 -3.31 -10.94
CA HIS A 203 -0.38 -3.25 -12.41
C HIS A 203 -0.92 -4.57 -12.99
N PHE A 204 -0.58 -5.71 -12.39
CA PHE A 204 -1.16 -7.00 -12.77
C PHE A 204 -2.69 -6.99 -12.72
N CYS A 205 -3.27 -6.31 -11.73
CA CYS A 205 -4.73 -6.11 -11.62
C CYS A 205 -5.27 -5.01 -12.56
N GLY A 206 -4.40 -4.32 -13.28
CA GLY A 206 -4.77 -3.28 -14.24
C GLY A 206 -4.65 -1.85 -13.73
N PHE A 207 -4.35 -1.61 -12.46
CA PHE A 207 -4.20 -0.24 -11.96
C PHE A 207 -3.17 0.56 -12.76
N LYS A 208 -3.47 1.82 -13.02
CA LYS A 208 -2.50 2.82 -13.47
C LYS A 208 -1.75 3.36 -12.27
N ILE A 209 -0.44 3.15 -12.25
CA ILE A 209 0.38 3.39 -11.06
C ILE A 209 0.98 4.78 -11.10
N LEU A 210 0.69 5.60 -10.09
CA LEU A 210 1.38 6.87 -9.88
C LEU A 210 2.75 6.64 -9.24
N ALA A 211 3.68 7.57 -9.46
CA ALA A 211 4.98 7.53 -8.81
C ALA A 211 4.83 7.39 -7.28
N PRO A 212 5.65 6.60 -6.59
CA PRO A 212 5.50 6.40 -5.16
C PRO A 212 5.77 7.68 -4.37
N GLN A 213 5.07 7.86 -3.25
CA GLN A 213 5.41 8.88 -2.26
C GLN A 213 6.25 8.21 -1.17
N ILE A 214 7.50 8.60 -1.04
CA ILE A 214 8.40 8.02 -0.05
C ILE A 214 8.85 9.10 0.94
N SER A 215 8.59 8.88 2.22
CA SER A 215 9.13 9.68 3.32
C SER A 215 10.29 8.91 3.95
N PHE A 216 11.52 9.35 3.66
CA PHE A 216 12.72 8.65 4.09
C PHE A 216 13.06 8.95 5.55
N ALA A 217 13.37 7.91 6.31
CA ALA A 217 13.90 7.97 7.69
C ALA A 217 13.17 8.95 8.65
N PRO A 218 11.83 9.00 8.68
CA PRO A 218 11.13 10.00 9.50
C PRO A 218 11.37 9.83 11.01
N GLU A 219 11.89 8.69 11.45
CA GLU A 219 12.13 8.39 12.86
C GLU A 219 13.39 9.07 13.39
N ILE A 220 14.39 9.26 12.53
CA ILE A 220 15.63 9.97 12.88
C ILE A 220 15.64 11.42 12.38
N ALA A 221 14.62 11.81 11.62
CA ALA A 221 14.44 13.17 11.13
C ALA A 221 14.10 14.14 12.26
N SER A 222 14.53 15.38 12.14
CA SER A 222 14.13 16.48 13.02
C SER A 222 12.62 16.75 12.90
N GLU A 223 12.08 17.55 13.81
CA GLU A 223 10.66 17.94 13.74
C GLU A 223 10.37 18.77 12.48
N GLU A 224 11.31 19.62 12.09
CA GLU A 224 11.22 20.45 10.89
C GLU A 224 11.20 19.58 9.62
N GLU A 225 12.09 18.60 9.54
CA GLU A 225 12.11 17.65 8.42
C GLU A 225 10.82 16.83 8.35
N ARG A 226 10.29 16.35 9.47
CA ARG A 226 8.99 15.67 9.49
C ARG A 226 7.85 16.56 9.02
N LYS A 227 7.83 17.82 9.45
CA LYS A 227 6.87 18.82 8.97
C LYS A 227 7.01 19.05 7.46
N ALA A 228 8.25 19.11 6.96
CA ALA A 228 8.52 19.24 5.53
C ALA A 228 8.03 18.03 4.71
N MET A 229 8.19 16.80 5.22
CA MET A 229 7.65 15.59 4.58
C MET A 229 6.13 15.66 4.45
N VAL A 230 5.44 16.06 5.52
CA VAL A 230 3.98 16.20 5.54
C VAL A 230 3.52 17.33 4.59
N ALA A 231 4.22 18.46 4.59
CA ALA A 231 3.93 19.58 3.71
C ALA A 231 4.16 19.25 2.22
N SER A 232 5.25 18.52 1.90
CA SER A 232 5.52 18.02 0.55
C SER A 232 4.40 17.10 0.05
N TRP A 233 3.91 16.20 0.91
CA TRP A 233 2.78 15.34 0.60
C TRP A 233 1.50 16.15 0.35
N ALA A 234 1.20 17.11 1.23
CA ALA A 234 0.06 18.00 1.03
C ALA A 234 0.12 18.76 -0.29
N GLN A 235 1.31 19.27 -0.65
CA GLN A 235 1.51 20.00 -1.90
C GLN A 235 1.30 19.10 -3.12
N ARG A 236 1.82 17.88 -3.11
CA ARG A 236 1.63 16.90 -4.18
C ARG A 236 0.16 16.57 -4.41
N LEU A 237 -0.57 16.37 -3.32
CA LEU A 237 -2.00 16.02 -3.40
C LEU A 237 -2.84 17.09 -4.10
N LYS A 238 -2.43 18.35 -4.11
CA LYS A 238 -3.16 19.42 -4.80
C LYS A 238 -3.27 19.20 -6.31
N THR A 239 -2.29 18.53 -6.89
CA THR A 239 -2.19 18.26 -8.34
C THR A 239 -2.21 16.76 -8.68
N ILE A 240 -2.61 15.91 -7.74
CA ILE A 240 -2.54 14.44 -7.89
C ILE A 240 -3.30 13.92 -9.12
N TRP A 241 -4.36 14.61 -9.51
CA TRP A 241 -5.20 14.24 -10.66
C TRP A 241 -4.60 14.65 -12.02
N GLU A 242 -3.52 15.43 -12.01
CA GLU A 242 -2.78 15.89 -13.19
C GLU A 242 -1.52 15.03 -13.42
N GLU A 243 -1.21 14.14 -12.46
CA GLU A 243 -0.03 13.26 -12.59
C GLU A 243 -0.24 12.18 -13.64
N GLU A 244 0.77 12.00 -14.49
CA GLU A 244 0.80 10.87 -15.43
C GLU A 244 1.27 9.60 -14.70
N PRO A 245 0.62 8.46 -14.94
CA PRO A 245 1.08 7.18 -14.43
C PRO A 245 2.49 6.83 -14.92
N ILE A 246 3.27 6.17 -14.07
CA ILE A 246 4.57 5.63 -14.45
C ILE A 246 4.39 4.48 -15.45
N ASP A 247 5.38 4.32 -16.32
CA ASP A 247 5.47 3.14 -17.19
C ASP A 247 5.95 1.93 -16.38
N CYS A 248 5.03 1.07 -15.95
CA CYS A 248 5.32 -0.11 -15.14
C CYS A 248 6.05 -1.23 -15.90
N THR A 249 7.00 -0.89 -16.77
CA THR A 249 7.84 -1.85 -17.50
C THR A 249 9.20 -2.08 -16.82
N PRO A 250 9.91 -3.19 -17.14
CA PRO A 250 11.23 -3.44 -16.60
C PRO A 250 12.24 -2.28 -16.74
N PRO A 251 12.30 -1.53 -17.86
CA PRO A 251 13.19 -0.38 -18.00
C PRO A 251 12.99 0.71 -16.94
N TRP A 252 11.76 0.98 -16.55
CA TRP A 252 11.50 1.96 -15.49
C TRP A 252 12.10 1.55 -14.15
N TYR A 253 12.02 0.24 -13.81
CA TYR A 253 12.50 -0.29 -12.53
C TYR A 253 14.00 -0.57 -12.52
N PHE A 254 14.54 -1.11 -13.61
CA PHE A 254 15.90 -1.64 -13.65
C PHE A 254 16.87 -0.78 -14.47
N GLY A 255 16.38 0.22 -15.20
CA GLY A 255 17.22 1.20 -15.88
C GLY A 255 17.98 0.60 -17.05
N GLN A 256 17.30 -0.02 -17.98
CA GLN A 256 17.86 -0.44 -19.27
C GLN A 256 17.86 0.74 -20.25
#